data_0dcca1adc4ce5894d1adbe8554988e70
#
_entry.id   0dcca1adc4ce5894d1adbe8554988e70
#
_cell.length_a   1.000
_cell.length_b   1.000
_cell.length_c   1.000
_cell.angle_alpha   90.00
_cell.angle_beta   90.00
_cell.angle_gamma   90.00
#
_symmetry.space_group_name_H-M   'P 1'
#
loop_
_entity.id
_entity.type
_entity.pdbx_description
1 polymer ?
#
loop_
_entity_poly.entity_id
_entity_poly.type
_entity_poly.pdbx_seq_one_letter_code
_entity_poly.pdbx_strand_id
1 'polypeptide(L)'
;MLTQGNLLSNAETLTDYWRFTDRDVLLNALPIFHTHGLFVATNITLIAGGSMIFLPKFDLDQVLQHLPRASTMMGVPTFYTRLLSDGRLDRQLVKHMRLFVSGSAPLLSETHAQFEACTGHRILERYGMTETNMNTSNPYEGTRRAGTVGMPLPGIELKITDAASGETLPAGEIGQIEVRGPNVFKGYWQMPEKTREELRENGFFITGDLGLIDTEGYVQIVGRSKDLIISGGYNIYPKEIEILL
;
A
#
# COMPACT_ATOMS: atom_id res chain seq x y z
N MET A 1 13.80 -2.52 -13.57
CA MET A 1 13.30 -3.52 -14.54
C MET A 1 12.50 -4.58 -13.79
N LEU A 2 11.19 -4.55 -13.91
CA LEU A 2 10.31 -5.60 -13.39
C LEU A 2 10.21 -6.71 -14.44
N THR A 3 10.26 -7.94 -14.00
CA THR A 3 9.99 -9.10 -14.86
C THR A 3 8.51 -9.48 -14.79
N GLN A 4 8.04 -10.26 -15.75
CA GLN A 4 6.68 -10.85 -15.66
C GLN A 4 6.52 -11.70 -14.41
N GLY A 5 7.58 -12.41 -13.98
CA GLY A 5 7.56 -13.18 -12.73
C GLY A 5 7.38 -12.31 -11.49
N ASN A 6 8.01 -11.12 -11.43
CA ASN A 6 7.80 -10.19 -10.32
C ASN A 6 6.34 -9.71 -10.24
N LEU A 7 5.75 -9.39 -11.40
CA LEU A 7 4.35 -8.94 -11.47
C LEU A 7 3.37 -10.06 -11.14
N LEU A 8 3.61 -11.25 -11.68
CA LEU A 8 2.74 -12.41 -11.48
C LEU A 8 2.72 -12.85 -10.02
N SER A 9 3.90 -13.06 -9.41
CA SER A 9 4.01 -13.50 -8.02
C SER A 9 3.28 -12.56 -7.06
N ASN A 10 3.42 -11.24 -7.26
CA ASN A 10 2.74 -10.26 -6.43
C ASN A 10 1.22 -10.26 -6.65
N ALA A 11 0.78 -10.37 -7.90
CA ALA A 11 -0.63 -10.39 -8.23
C ALA A 11 -1.34 -11.66 -7.71
N GLU A 12 -0.72 -12.84 -7.82
CA GLU A 12 -1.21 -14.10 -7.24
C GLU A 12 -1.32 -13.99 -5.71
N THR A 13 -0.25 -13.54 -5.04
CA THR A 13 -0.24 -13.33 -3.59
C THR A 13 -1.37 -12.41 -3.14
N LEU A 14 -1.58 -11.30 -3.83
CA LEU A 14 -2.63 -10.34 -3.47
C LEU A 14 -4.04 -10.85 -3.79
N THR A 15 -4.19 -11.61 -4.87
CA THR A 15 -5.48 -12.26 -5.21
C THR A 15 -5.92 -13.16 -4.07
N ASP A 16 -5.02 -14.02 -3.60
CA ASP A 16 -5.29 -14.93 -2.48
C ASP A 16 -5.47 -14.17 -1.16
N TYR A 17 -4.55 -13.26 -0.85
CA TYR A 17 -4.53 -12.54 0.43
C TYR A 17 -5.75 -11.64 0.62
N TRP A 18 -6.25 -10.99 -0.43
CA TRP A 18 -7.45 -10.16 -0.43
C TRP A 18 -8.70 -10.92 -0.86
N ARG A 19 -8.58 -12.23 -1.11
CA ARG A 19 -9.67 -13.15 -1.47
C ARG A 19 -10.48 -12.68 -2.67
N PHE A 20 -9.78 -12.24 -3.72
CA PHE A 20 -10.43 -11.91 -4.98
C PHE A 20 -10.92 -13.17 -5.69
N THR A 21 -12.10 -13.08 -6.28
CA THR A 21 -12.78 -14.17 -7.00
C THR A 21 -13.38 -13.65 -8.32
N ASP A 22 -13.86 -14.57 -9.14
CA ASP A 22 -14.58 -14.30 -10.39
C ASP A 22 -15.89 -13.52 -10.19
N ARG A 23 -16.40 -13.48 -8.95
CA ARG A 23 -17.61 -12.72 -8.60
C ARG A 23 -17.34 -11.28 -8.25
N ASP A 24 -16.07 -10.89 -8.12
CA ASP A 24 -15.72 -9.53 -7.77
C ASP A 24 -15.87 -8.56 -8.93
N VAL A 25 -16.38 -7.38 -8.58
CA VAL A 25 -16.47 -6.23 -9.47
C VAL A 25 -15.63 -5.11 -8.86
N LEU A 26 -14.47 -4.84 -9.44
CA LEU A 26 -13.59 -3.78 -8.99
C LEU A 26 -14.01 -2.43 -9.60
N LEU A 27 -14.32 -1.45 -8.76
CA LEU A 27 -14.42 -0.05 -9.20
C LEU A 27 -13.01 0.54 -9.22
N ASN A 28 -12.50 0.78 -10.43
CA ASN A 28 -11.14 1.28 -10.65
C ASN A 28 -11.16 2.67 -11.29
N ALA A 29 -10.79 3.68 -10.51
CA ALA A 29 -10.57 5.04 -10.96
C ALA A 29 -9.09 5.47 -10.86
N LEU A 30 -8.20 4.50 -10.62
CA LEU A 30 -6.76 4.73 -10.55
C LEU A 30 -6.15 4.89 -11.95
N PRO A 31 -5.13 5.73 -12.09
CA PRO A 31 -4.43 5.88 -13.37
C PRO A 31 -3.66 4.60 -13.72
N ILE A 32 -3.86 4.10 -14.95
CA ILE A 32 -3.21 2.89 -15.45
C ILE A 32 -1.76 3.09 -15.91
N PHE A 33 -1.21 4.27 -15.78
CA PHE A 33 0.22 4.51 -15.96
C PHE A 33 1.02 4.36 -14.65
N HIS A 34 0.34 4.04 -13.54
CA HIS A 34 0.91 3.81 -12.22
C HIS A 34 0.79 2.34 -11.82
N THR A 35 1.79 1.81 -11.12
CA THR A 35 1.82 0.43 -10.59
C THR A 35 0.51 0.05 -9.89
N HIS A 36 -0.06 0.92 -9.08
CA HIS A 36 -1.30 0.66 -8.35
C HIS A 36 -2.48 0.37 -9.29
N GLY A 37 -2.70 1.19 -10.29
CA GLY A 37 -3.80 1.00 -11.24
C GLY A 37 -3.53 -0.14 -12.23
N LEU A 38 -2.30 -0.19 -12.78
CA LEU A 38 -1.95 -1.15 -13.83
C LEU A 38 -1.65 -2.55 -13.28
N PHE A 39 -0.68 -2.65 -12.37
CA PHE A 39 -0.17 -3.97 -11.97
C PHE A 39 -0.86 -4.54 -10.74
N VAL A 40 -1.41 -3.71 -9.85
CA VAL A 40 -2.16 -4.20 -8.70
C VAL A 40 -3.63 -4.38 -9.06
N ALA A 41 -4.35 -3.30 -9.29
CA ALA A 41 -5.80 -3.34 -9.52
C ALA A 41 -6.18 -4.21 -10.74
N THR A 42 -5.53 -4.00 -11.88
CA THR A 42 -5.88 -4.71 -13.11
C THR A 42 -5.45 -6.18 -13.05
N ASN A 43 -4.21 -6.49 -12.65
CA ASN A 43 -3.74 -7.88 -12.65
C ASN A 43 -4.51 -8.76 -11.67
N ILE A 44 -4.80 -8.28 -10.47
CA ILE A 44 -5.57 -9.03 -9.48
C ILE A 44 -6.97 -9.37 -10.03
N THR A 45 -7.63 -8.39 -10.65
CA THR A 45 -8.96 -8.60 -11.22
C THR A 45 -8.93 -9.62 -12.36
N LEU A 46 -7.91 -9.55 -13.24
CA LEU A 46 -7.76 -10.49 -14.36
C LEU A 46 -7.44 -11.90 -13.89
N ILE A 47 -6.51 -12.06 -12.93
CA ILE A 47 -6.14 -13.37 -12.37
C ILE A 47 -7.31 -14.02 -11.67
N ALA A 48 -8.10 -13.24 -10.92
CA ALA A 48 -9.29 -13.72 -10.24
C ALA A 48 -10.45 -14.11 -11.22
N GLY A 49 -10.36 -13.69 -12.48
CA GLY A 49 -11.48 -13.84 -13.45
C GLY A 49 -12.63 -12.89 -13.17
N GLY A 50 -12.41 -11.85 -12.36
CA GLY A 50 -13.41 -10.88 -11.97
C GLY A 50 -13.71 -9.84 -13.06
N SER A 51 -14.55 -8.88 -12.71
CA SER A 51 -14.97 -7.78 -13.59
C SER A 51 -14.46 -6.43 -13.07
N MET A 52 -14.39 -5.45 -13.97
CA MET A 52 -13.96 -4.10 -13.59
C MET A 52 -14.92 -3.04 -14.16
N ILE A 53 -15.33 -2.12 -13.29
CA ILE A 53 -15.90 -0.84 -13.72
C ILE A 53 -14.74 0.13 -13.81
N PHE A 54 -14.30 0.41 -15.02
CA PHE A 54 -13.15 1.25 -15.28
C PHE A 54 -13.57 2.70 -15.54
N LEU A 55 -13.09 3.61 -14.70
CA LEU A 55 -13.24 5.05 -14.87
C LEU A 55 -11.90 5.65 -15.29
N PRO A 56 -11.86 6.53 -16.30
CA PRO A 56 -10.61 7.10 -16.81
C PRO A 56 -9.88 7.99 -15.78
N LYS A 57 -10.62 8.49 -14.79
CA LYS A 57 -10.12 9.27 -13.65
C LYS A 57 -11.11 9.20 -12.50
N PHE A 58 -10.68 9.60 -11.31
CA PHE A 58 -11.60 9.76 -10.19
C PHE A 58 -12.55 10.96 -10.45
N ASP A 59 -13.81 10.64 -10.55
CA ASP A 59 -14.92 11.58 -10.58
C ASP A 59 -15.91 11.16 -9.50
N LEU A 60 -16.21 12.07 -8.57
CA LEU A 60 -16.97 11.74 -7.36
C LEU A 60 -18.39 11.25 -7.70
N ASP A 61 -19.07 11.92 -8.64
CA ASP A 61 -20.43 11.54 -9.02
C ASP A 61 -20.46 10.17 -9.70
N GLN A 62 -19.52 9.88 -10.61
CA GLN A 62 -19.42 8.58 -11.24
C GLN A 62 -19.06 7.48 -10.24
N VAL A 63 -18.12 7.75 -9.33
CA VAL A 63 -17.77 6.77 -8.28
C VAL A 63 -18.99 6.44 -7.43
N LEU A 64 -19.70 7.44 -6.90
CA LEU A 64 -20.90 7.24 -6.09
C LEU A 64 -22.00 6.50 -6.87
N GLN A 65 -22.17 6.82 -8.15
CA GLN A 65 -23.13 6.14 -9.03
C GLN A 65 -22.83 4.64 -9.21
N HIS A 66 -21.54 4.28 -9.24
CA HIS A 66 -21.10 2.92 -9.53
C HIS A 66 -20.84 2.07 -8.28
N LEU A 67 -20.65 2.66 -7.10
CA LEU A 67 -20.44 1.92 -5.84
C LEU A 67 -21.47 0.82 -5.59
N PRO A 68 -22.80 1.01 -5.82
CA PRO A 68 -23.79 -0.04 -5.59
C PRO A 68 -23.64 -1.28 -6.49
N ARG A 69 -22.85 -1.18 -7.56
CA ARG A 69 -22.60 -2.27 -8.52
C ARG A 69 -21.24 -2.92 -8.36
N ALA A 70 -20.41 -2.37 -7.46
CA ALA A 70 -19.07 -2.87 -7.18
C ALA A 70 -19.05 -3.73 -5.90
N SER A 71 -18.06 -4.61 -5.79
CA SER A 71 -17.75 -5.36 -4.57
C SER A 71 -16.47 -4.86 -3.90
N THR A 72 -15.57 -4.26 -4.69
CA THR A 72 -14.27 -3.79 -4.22
C THR A 72 -13.91 -2.45 -4.86
N MET A 73 -13.13 -1.65 -4.14
CA MET A 73 -12.57 -0.39 -4.65
C MET A 73 -11.13 -0.23 -4.17
N MET A 74 -10.25 0.18 -5.06
CA MET A 74 -8.89 0.59 -4.73
C MET A 74 -8.72 2.08 -4.97
N GLY A 75 -8.04 2.77 -4.07
CA GLY A 75 -7.86 4.21 -4.14
C GLY A 75 -6.62 4.72 -3.46
N VAL A 76 -6.39 6.01 -3.60
CA VAL A 76 -5.43 6.79 -2.83
C VAL A 76 -6.18 7.53 -1.72
N PRO A 77 -5.51 8.00 -0.65
CA PRO A 77 -6.18 8.67 0.48
C PRO A 77 -7.14 9.79 0.08
N THR A 78 -6.77 10.60 -0.91
CA THR A 78 -7.61 11.69 -1.40
C THR A 78 -8.94 11.24 -2.01
N PHE A 79 -9.07 9.99 -2.48
CA PHE A 79 -10.36 9.46 -2.93
C PHE A 79 -11.31 9.31 -1.75
N TYR A 80 -10.81 8.81 -0.63
CA TYR A 80 -11.60 8.59 0.59
C TYR A 80 -12.00 9.90 1.26
N THR A 81 -11.11 10.89 1.32
CA THR A 81 -11.48 12.22 1.85
C THR A 81 -12.54 12.90 1.00
N ARG A 82 -12.46 12.77 -0.33
CA ARG A 82 -13.48 13.31 -1.24
C ARG A 82 -14.81 12.55 -1.15
N LEU A 83 -14.78 11.24 -0.94
CA LEU A 83 -16.02 10.47 -0.69
C LEU A 83 -16.66 10.88 0.62
N LEU A 84 -15.89 11.08 1.69
CA LEU A 84 -16.38 11.51 2.99
C LEU A 84 -16.96 12.94 2.98
N SER A 85 -16.50 13.80 2.08
CA SER A 85 -17.04 15.16 1.95
C SER A 85 -18.43 15.23 1.31
N ASP A 86 -18.95 14.10 0.82
CA ASP A 86 -20.25 14.03 0.14
C ASP A 86 -21.27 13.27 0.99
N GLY A 87 -22.37 13.93 1.31
CA GLY A 87 -23.42 13.36 2.17
C GLY A 87 -24.18 12.16 1.58
N ARG A 88 -23.91 11.78 0.33
CA ARG A 88 -24.49 10.57 -0.29
C ARG A 88 -23.76 9.28 0.13
N LEU A 89 -22.53 9.38 0.64
CA LEU A 89 -21.80 8.23 1.14
C LEU A 89 -22.41 7.77 2.46
N ASP A 90 -22.96 6.57 2.49
CA ASP A 90 -23.51 5.94 3.69
C ASP A 90 -23.41 4.41 3.63
N ARG A 91 -23.82 3.75 4.71
CA ARG A 91 -23.83 2.27 4.81
C ARG A 91 -24.71 1.61 3.76
N GLN A 92 -25.81 2.25 3.35
CA GLN A 92 -26.73 1.69 2.37
C GLN A 92 -26.13 1.72 0.97
N LEU A 93 -25.44 2.79 0.61
CA LEU A 93 -24.78 2.93 -0.68
C LEU A 93 -23.70 1.86 -0.89
N VAL A 94 -22.96 1.52 0.18
CA VAL A 94 -21.82 0.59 0.13
C VAL A 94 -22.14 -0.82 0.65
N LYS A 95 -23.40 -1.17 0.84
CA LYS A 95 -23.81 -2.45 1.44
C LYS A 95 -23.33 -3.70 0.68
N HIS A 96 -23.03 -3.57 -0.59
CA HIS A 96 -22.51 -4.65 -1.45
C HIS A 96 -20.98 -4.67 -1.52
N MET A 97 -20.36 -3.63 -1.02
CA MET A 97 -18.89 -3.57 -0.96
C MET A 97 -18.37 -4.52 0.13
N ARG A 98 -17.26 -5.18 -0.15
CA ARG A 98 -16.56 -6.03 0.82
C ARG A 98 -15.17 -5.54 1.15
N LEU A 99 -14.58 -4.72 0.27
CA LEU A 99 -13.20 -4.29 0.43
C LEU A 99 -12.94 -2.91 -0.16
N PHE A 100 -12.36 -2.05 0.68
CA PHE A 100 -11.75 -0.80 0.28
C PHE A 100 -10.25 -0.85 0.58
N VAL A 101 -9.41 -0.59 -0.43
CA VAL A 101 -7.95 -0.62 -0.31
C VAL A 101 -7.38 0.77 -0.52
N SER A 102 -6.52 1.22 0.39
CA SER A 102 -5.78 2.49 0.25
C SER A 102 -4.28 2.26 0.17
N GLY A 103 -3.61 3.13 -0.58
CA GLY A 103 -2.15 3.17 -0.62
C GLY A 103 -1.62 4.24 -1.56
N SER A 104 -0.31 4.17 -1.86
CA SER A 104 0.46 5.15 -2.63
C SER A 104 0.69 6.50 -1.90
N ALA A 105 0.10 6.69 -0.73
CA ALA A 105 0.33 7.80 0.20
C ALA A 105 -0.17 7.38 1.60
N PRO A 106 0.27 8.03 2.67
CA PRO A 106 -0.25 7.80 4.01
C PRO A 106 -1.73 8.15 4.13
N LEU A 107 -2.51 7.28 4.75
CA LEU A 107 -3.90 7.56 5.12
C LEU A 107 -3.92 8.06 6.58
N LEU A 108 -4.56 9.20 6.81
CA LEU A 108 -4.72 9.72 8.16
C LEU A 108 -5.64 8.81 8.99
N SER A 109 -5.28 8.56 10.24
CA SER A 109 -6.09 7.75 11.16
C SER A 109 -7.49 8.33 11.35
N GLU A 110 -7.62 9.65 11.31
CA GLU A 110 -8.92 10.33 11.35
C GLU A 110 -9.78 9.98 10.13
N THR A 111 -9.22 10.04 8.92
CA THR A 111 -9.94 9.65 7.69
C THR A 111 -10.39 8.18 7.75
N HIS A 112 -9.53 7.29 8.28
CA HIS A 112 -9.88 5.88 8.48
C HIS A 112 -11.07 5.73 9.45
N ALA A 113 -11.03 6.41 10.62
CA ALA A 113 -12.10 6.37 11.61
C ALA A 113 -13.41 6.97 11.07
N GLN A 114 -13.35 8.10 10.38
CA GLN A 114 -14.51 8.71 9.76
C GLN A 114 -15.15 7.82 8.70
N PHE A 115 -14.33 7.14 7.88
CA PHE A 115 -14.81 6.22 6.86
C PHE A 115 -15.50 5.00 7.48
N GLU A 116 -14.94 4.43 8.56
CA GLU A 116 -15.55 3.34 9.30
C GLU A 116 -16.89 3.77 9.94
N ALA A 117 -16.93 4.93 10.57
CA ALA A 117 -18.16 5.46 11.17
C ALA A 117 -19.28 5.68 10.14
N CYS A 118 -18.93 6.23 8.98
CA CYS A 118 -19.86 6.53 7.90
C CYS A 118 -20.36 5.26 7.17
N THR A 119 -19.47 4.33 6.86
CA THR A 119 -19.75 3.21 5.96
C THR A 119 -19.84 1.86 6.65
N GLY A 120 -19.25 1.71 7.84
CA GLY A 120 -19.08 0.43 8.52
C GLY A 120 -17.87 -0.38 8.01
N HIS A 121 -17.11 0.15 7.03
CA HIS A 121 -15.93 -0.51 6.47
C HIS A 121 -14.64 0.09 7.01
N ARG A 122 -13.72 -0.77 7.43
CA ARG A 122 -12.32 -0.39 7.68
C ARG A 122 -11.54 -0.44 6.38
N ILE A 123 -10.88 0.65 6.03
CA ILE A 123 -10.01 0.70 4.85
C ILE A 123 -8.81 -0.23 5.10
N LEU A 124 -8.46 -1.04 4.10
CA LEU A 124 -7.27 -1.87 4.13
C LEU A 124 -6.09 -1.06 3.57
N GLU A 125 -5.19 -0.64 4.44
CA GLU A 125 -3.97 0.04 4.05
C GLU A 125 -2.88 -0.97 3.68
N ARG A 126 -2.08 -0.63 2.68
CA ARG A 126 -0.97 -1.45 2.19
C ARG A 126 0.18 -0.56 1.72
N TYR A 127 1.38 -1.13 1.63
CA TYR A 127 2.59 -0.43 1.18
C TYR A 127 3.27 -1.19 0.05
N GLY A 128 3.81 -0.42 -0.87
CA GLY A 128 4.63 -0.89 -1.97
C GLY A 128 5.11 0.28 -2.82
N MET A 129 5.92 -0.04 -3.81
CA MET A 129 6.56 0.92 -4.69
C MET A 129 6.77 0.31 -6.08
N THR A 130 7.22 1.10 -7.04
CA THR A 130 7.40 0.63 -8.43
C THR A 130 8.38 -0.53 -8.51
N GLU A 131 9.44 -0.51 -7.73
CA GLU A 131 10.52 -1.50 -7.71
C GLU A 131 10.08 -2.87 -7.18
N THR A 132 9.02 -2.90 -6.38
CA THR A 132 8.63 -4.13 -5.66
C THR A 132 7.14 -4.47 -5.77
N ASN A 133 6.31 -3.66 -6.43
CA ASN A 133 4.87 -3.70 -6.27
C ASN A 133 4.48 -3.65 -4.77
N MET A 134 3.67 -4.58 -4.25
CA MET A 134 3.24 -4.55 -2.85
C MET A 134 4.14 -5.39 -1.98
N ASN A 135 4.54 -4.82 -0.84
CA ASN A 135 5.41 -5.44 0.16
C ASN A 135 4.62 -5.88 1.39
N THR A 136 3.70 -5.02 1.84
CA THR A 136 2.91 -5.27 3.05
C THR A 136 1.44 -4.99 2.79
N SER A 137 0.59 -5.54 3.64
CA SER A 137 -0.85 -5.27 3.66
C SER A 137 -1.42 -5.49 5.04
N ASN A 138 -2.37 -4.66 5.45
CA ASN A 138 -3.27 -5.01 6.53
C ASN A 138 -4.05 -6.29 6.16
N PRO A 139 -4.45 -7.12 7.13
CA PRO A 139 -5.10 -8.39 6.86
C PRO A 139 -6.50 -8.18 6.26
N TYR A 140 -6.89 -9.09 5.35
CA TYR A 140 -8.26 -9.13 4.85
C TYR A 140 -9.23 -9.48 5.98
N GLU A 141 -8.90 -10.53 6.75
CA GLU A 141 -9.59 -10.92 7.97
C GLU A 141 -8.75 -10.54 9.20
N GLY A 142 -9.40 -10.04 10.23
CA GLY A 142 -8.72 -9.59 11.45
C GLY A 142 -8.64 -8.07 11.58
N THR A 143 -7.67 -7.59 12.36
CA THR A 143 -7.57 -6.18 12.72
C THR A 143 -6.82 -5.40 11.66
N ARG A 144 -7.50 -4.47 11.00
CA ARG A 144 -6.88 -3.44 10.17
C ARG A 144 -6.55 -2.25 11.05
N ARG A 145 -5.26 -1.95 11.21
CA ARG A 145 -4.79 -0.89 12.10
C ARG A 145 -4.52 0.38 11.32
N ALA A 146 -5.27 1.43 11.64
CA ALA A 146 -5.03 2.76 11.09
C ALA A 146 -3.60 3.23 11.41
N GLY A 147 -2.96 3.92 10.47
CA GLY A 147 -1.60 4.41 10.61
C GLY A 147 -0.51 3.36 10.41
N THR A 148 -0.88 2.11 10.14
CA THR A 148 0.06 1.05 9.75
C THR A 148 -0.24 0.56 8.33
N VAL A 149 0.79 0.04 7.69
CA VAL A 149 0.65 -0.56 6.35
C VAL A 149 0.52 -2.09 6.41
N GLY A 150 0.21 -2.63 7.60
CA GLY A 150 0.01 -4.05 7.83
C GLY A 150 1.30 -4.82 8.00
N MET A 151 1.26 -6.11 7.71
CA MET A 151 2.36 -7.06 7.83
C MET A 151 2.96 -7.40 6.46
N PRO A 152 4.20 -7.90 6.39
CA PRO A 152 4.76 -8.42 5.15
C PRO A 152 3.84 -9.45 4.50
N LEU A 153 3.66 -9.33 3.19
CA LEU A 153 2.86 -10.28 2.42
C LEU A 153 3.54 -11.67 2.37
N PRO A 154 2.79 -12.75 2.19
CA PRO A 154 3.36 -14.08 2.04
C PRO A 154 4.46 -14.14 0.97
N GLY A 155 5.60 -14.73 1.33
CA GLY A 155 6.78 -14.84 0.45
C GLY A 155 7.65 -13.58 0.40
N ILE A 156 7.31 -12.53 1.15
CA ILE A 156 8.11 -11.32 1.26
C ILE A 156 8.75 -11.24 2.64
N GLU A 157 10.04 -11.06 2.67
CA GLU A 157 10.81 -10.76 3.87
C GLU A 157 11.00 -9.26 3.98
N LEU A 158 10.73 -8.71 5.15
CA LEU A 158 10.93 -7.30 5.46
C LEU A 158 11.67 -7.20 6.78
N LYS A 159 12.68 -6.33 6.82
CA LYS A 159 13.44 -6.02 8.03
C LYS A 159 13.67 -4.52 8.14
N ILE A 160 13.92 -4.08 9.36
CA ILE A 160 14.35 -2.72 9.66
C ILE A 160 15.83 -2.77 10.00
N THR A 161 16.62 -1.91 9.38
CA THR A 161 18.08 -1.88 9.58
C THR A 161 18.56 -0.51 9.95
N ASP A 162 19.64 -0.47 10.73
CA ASP A 162 20.43 0.74 10.91
C ASP A 162 21.13 1.10 9.59
N ALA A 163 20.99 2.34 9.16
CA ALA A 163 21.50 2.81 7.87
C ALA A 163 23.04 2.82 7.78
N ALA A 164 23.75 2.95 8.91
CA ALA A 164 25.20 3.03 8.95
C ALA A 164 25.85 1.65 9.04
N SER A 165 25.35 0.78 9.91
CA SER A 165 25.91 -0.55 10.15
C SER A 165 25.29 -1.64 9.25
N GLY A 166 24.05 -1.45 8.79
CA GLY A 166 23.24 -2.46 8.08
C GLY A 166 22.73 -3.58 8.98
N GLU A 167 22.92 -3.47 10.31
CA GLU A 167 22.42 -4.44 11.27
C GLU A 167 20.91 -4.33 11.43
N THR A 168 20.26 -5.48 11.66
CA THR A 168 18.81 -5.51 11.87
C THR A 168 18.48 -4.95 13.25
N LEU A 169 17.55 -4.01 13.29
CA LEU A 169 17.07 -3.38 14.52
C LEU A 169 15.96 -4.21 15.19
N PRO A 170 15.86 -4.16 16.51
CA PRO A 170 14.77 -4.78 17.27
C PRO A 170 13.40 -4.13 16.97
N ALA A 171 12.33 -4.83 17.33
CA ALA A 171 10.95 -4.34 17.16
C ALA A 171 10.75 -3.01 17.90
N GLY A 172 10.07 -2.08 17.26
CA GLY A 172 9.78 -0.74 17.76
C GLY A 172 10.84 0.30 17.46
N GLU A 173 12.02 -0.08 16.98
CA GLU A 173 13.05 0.87 16.58
C GLU A 173 12.88 1.32 15.11
N ILE A 174 13.11 2.61 14.89
CA ILE A 174 12.99 3.24 13.56
C ILE A 174 14.31 3.06 12.82
N GLY A 175 14.23 2.56 11.59
CA GLY A 175 15.37 2.41 10.70
C GLY A 175 14.94 2.32 9.25
N GLN A 176 15.88 1.91 8.41
CA GLN A 176 15.68 1.75 6.98
C GLN A 176 14.91 0.46 6.67
N ILE A 177 13.87 0.57 5.86
CA ILE A 177 13.10 -0.59 5.42
C ILE A 177 13.85 -1.29 4.28
N GLU A 178 14.13 -2.57 4.47
CA GLU A 178 14.67 -3.44 3.43
C GLU A 178 13.71 -4.59 3.16
N VAL A 179 13.54 -4.94 1.89
CA VAL A 179 12.62 -6.01 1.46
C VAL A 179 13.30 -7.00 0.53
N ARG A 180 12.92 -8.27 0.63
CA ARG A 180 13.35 -9.35 -0.25
C ARG A 180 12.16 -10.23 -0.61
N GLY A 181 12.07 -10.63 -1.85
CA GLY A 181 10.99 -11.51 -2.32
C GLY A 181 10.95 -11.66 -3.83
N PRO A 182 10.09 -12.53 -4.34
CA PRO A 182 9.93 -12.74 -5.77
C PRO A 182 9.36 -11.51 -6.51
N ASN A 183 8.76 -10.58 -5.79
CA ASN A 183 8.21 -9.32 -6.28
C ASN A 183 9.29 -8.26 -6.56
N VAL A 184 10.49 -8.39 -5.99
CA VAL A 184 11.57 -7.40 -6.09
C VAL A 184 12.15 -7.38 -7.50
N PHE A 185 12.31 -6.20 -8.07
CA PHE A 185 12.82 -5.95 -9.42
C PHE A 185 14.26 -6.49 -9.62
N LYS A 186 14.72 -6.52 -10.87
CA LYS A 186 16.08 -7.01 -11.21
C LYS A 186 17.14 -5.90 -11.25
N GLY A 187 16.75 -4.68 -10.98
CA GLY A 187 17.62 -3.51 -10.98
C GLY A 187 17.16 -2.41 -11.93
N TYR A 188 17.86 -1.28 -11.88
CA TYR A 188 17.59 -0.13 -12.72
C TYR A 188 18.21 -0.28 -14.13
N TRP A 189 17.43 0.09 -15.14
CA TRP A 189 17.88 0.00 -16.54
C TRP A 189 19.09 0.90 -16.79
N GLN A 190 20.18 0.33 -17.31
CA GLN A 190 21.43 1.03 -17.59
C GLN A 190 22.04 1.82 -16.40
N MET A 191 21.70 1.44 -15.17
CA MET A 191 22.22 2.05 -13.94
C MET A 191 22.76 0.97 -12.98
N PRO A 192 23.86 0.29 -13.37
CA PRO A 192 24.40 -0.83 -12.56
C PRO A 192 24.94 -0.37 -11.22
N GLU A 193 25.49 0.84 -11.12
CA GLU A 193 26.01 1.39 -9.88
C GLU A 193 24.89 1.63 -8.87
N LYS A 194 23.84 2.34 -9.30
CA LYS A 194 22.66 2.56 -8.47
C LYS A 194 21.99 1.25 -8.06
N THR A 195 21.97 0.27 -8.94
CA THR A 195 21.45 -1.06 -8.61
C THR A 195 22.27 -1.71 -7.50
N ARG A 196 23.60 -1.64 -7.54
CA ARG A 196 24.47 -2.19 -6.48
C ARG A 196 24.36 -1.43 -5.15
N GLU A 197 24.07 -0.15 -5.19
CA GLU A 197 23.84 0.66 -3.99
C GLU A 197 22.57 0.25 -3.24
N GLU A 198 21.50 -0.04 -3.96
CA GLU A 198 20.18 -0.27 -3.37
C GLU A 198 19.76 -1.75 -3.32
N LEU A 199 20.27 -2.60 -4.19
CA LEU A 199 20.01 -4.04 -4.20
C LEU A 199 21.23 -4.82 -3.69
N ARG A 200 21.15 -5.29 -2.45
CA ARG A 200 22.23 -6.03 -1.77
C ARG A 200 22.48 -7.39 -2.44
N GLU A 201 23.68 -7.91 -2.31
CA GLU A 201 24.06 -9.24 -2.83
C GLU A 201 23.20 -10.38 -2.27
N ASN A 202 22.70 -10.24 -1.03
CA ASN A 202 21.79 -11.20 -0.40
C ASN A 202 20.33 -11.06 -0.85
N GLY A 203 20.04 -10.20 -1.83
CA GLY A 203 18.73 -9.99 -2.45
C GLY A 203 17.81 -9.03 -1.72
N PHE A 204 18.24 -8.42 -0.61
CA PHE A 204 17.47 -7.35 0.01
C PHE A 204 17.60 -6.04 -0.76
N PHE A 205 16.47 -5.41 -1.01
CA PHE A 205 16.36 -4.10 -1.64
C PHE A 205 16.13 -3.03 -0.57
N ILE A 206 16.95 -2.00 -0.60
CA ILE A 206 16.86 -0.81 0.26
C ILE A 206 15.81 0.12 -0.34
N THR A 207 14.67 0.26 0.33
CA THR A 207 13.53 0.99 -0.23
C THR A 207 13.68 2.51 -0.22
N GLY A 208 14.59 3.03 0.61
CA GLY A 208 14.72 4.44 0.90
C GLY A 208 13.60 4.99 1.80
N ASP A 209 12.70 4.14 2.26
CA ASP A 209 11.70 4.48 3.26
C ASP A 209 12.20 4.12 4.67
N LEU A 210 11.81 4.94 5.65
CA LEU A 210 12.07 4.72 7.07
C LEU A 210 10.80 4.23 7.75
N GLY A 211 10.95 3.29 8.68
CA GLY A 211 9.83 2.73 9.40
C GLY A 211 10.26 1.87 10.58
N LEU A 212 9.29 1.25 11.20
CA LEU A 212 9.46 0.29 12.27
C LEU A 212 8.54 -0.91 12.08
N ILE A 213 8.84 -2.00 12.74
CA ILE A 213 7.94 -3.15 12.93
C ILE A 213 7.60 -3.21 14.41
N ASP A 214 6.33 -3.22 14.77
CA ASP A 214 5.92 -3.37 16.15
C ASP A 214 6.05 -4.83 16.65
N THR A 215 5.79 -5.05 17.94
CA THR A 215 5.88 -6.38 18.56
C THR A 215 4.84 -7.38 18.05
N GLU A 216 3.83 -6.94 17.32
CA GLU A 216 2.80 -7.77 16.69
C GLU A 216 3.03 -7.96 15.19
N GLY A 217 4.12 -7.40 14.64
CA GLY A 217 4.54 -7.55 13.25
C GLY A 217 3.94 -6.53 12.29
N TYR A 218 3.22 -5.50 12.78
CA TYR A 218 2.73 -4.43 11.91
C TYR A 218 3.82 -3.45 11.56
N VAL A 219 3.90 -3.10 10.29
CA VAL A 219 4.85 -2.12 9.75
C VAL A 219 4.22 -0.73 9.77
N GLN A 220 4.96 0.23 10.28
CA GLN A 220 4.62 1.65 10.22
C GLN A 220 5.69 2.40 9.44
N ILE A 221 5.27 3.23 8.47
CA ILE A 221 6.16 4.09 7.69
C ILE A 221 6.21 5.46 8.34
N VAL A 222 7.41 5.92 8.70
CA VAL A 222 7.61 7.21 9.36
C VAL A 222 8.11 8.29 8.41
N GLY A 223 8.64 7.94 7.23
CA GLY A 223 9.06 8.91 6.24
C GLY A 223 10.00 8.34 5.19
N ARG A 224 10.65 9.24 4.46
CA ARG A 224 11.72 8.93 3.51
C ARG A 224 13.07 9.29 4.10
N SER A 225 14.10 8.47 3.88
CA SER A 225 15.45 8.74 4.39
C SER A 225 16.04 10.06 3.84
N LYS A 226 15.71 10.39 2.58
CA LYS A 226 16.16 11.66 1.97
C LYS A 226 15.44 12.92 2.50
N ASP A 227 14.27 12.75 3.12
CA ASP A 227 13.46 13.84 3.66
C ASP A 227 13.69 14.01 5.18
N LEU A 228 14.54 13.16 5.76
CA LEU A 228 14.92 13.22 7.17
C LEU A 228 15.66 14.53 7.47
N ILE A 229 15.18 15.27 8.45
CA ILE A 229 15.83 16.49 8.94
C ILE A 229 16.68 16.12 10.14
N ILE A 230 17.98 16.42 10.09
CA ILE A 230 18.89 16.24 11.22
C ILE A 230 19.17 17.63 11.82
N SER A 231 18.76 17.83 13.06
CA SER A 231 18.99 19.07 13.79
C SER A 231 19.54 18.81 15.21
N GLY A 232 20.71 19.34 15.51
CA GLY A 232 21.34 19.16 16.82
C GLY A 232 21.65 17.70 17.19
N GLY A 233 21.80 16.81 16.17
CA GLY A 233 22.00 15.36 16.37
C GLY A 233 20.73 14.55 16.54
N TYR A 234 19.56 15.20 16.44
CA TYR A 234 18.26 14.53 16.50
C TYR A 234 17.67 14.33 15.10
N ASN A 235 17.10 13.17 14.88
CA ASN A 235 16.33 12.87 13.68
C ASN A 235 14.90 13.43 13.85
N ILE A 236 14.49 14.30 12.92
CA ILE A 236 13.14 14.84 12.86
C ILE A 236 12.49 14.27 11.60
N TYR A 237 11.41 13.55 11.79
CA TYR A 237 10.63 12.97 10.70
C TYR A 237 9.49 13.93 10.33
N PRO A 238 9.50 14.57 9.14
CA PRO A 238 8.49 15.57 8.76
C PRO A 238 7.06 15.10 8.95
N LYS A 239 6.82 13.82 8.69
CA LYS A 239 5.48 13.21 8.85
C LYS A 239 4.94 13.28 10.29
N GLU A 240 5.78 13.23 11.31
CA GLU A 240 5.36 13.36 12.72
C GLU A 240 4.80 14.74 13.00
N ILE A 241 5.34 15.75 12.31
CA ILE A 241 4.85 17.15 12.42
C ILE A 241 3.59 17.33 11.57
N GLU A 242 3.58 16.81 10.36
CA GLU A 242 2.44 16.92 9.43
C GLU A 242 1.13 16.28 9.97
N ILE A 243 1.24 15.26 10.82
CA ILE A 243 0.07 14.63 11.46
C ILE A 243 -0.55 15.52 12.54
N LEU A 244 0.24 16.47 13.10
CA LEU A 244 -0.22 17.37 14.16
C LEU A 244 -0.80 18.69 13.63
N LEU A 245 -0.63 18.99 12.34
CA LEU A 245 -1.12 20.18 11.64
C LEU A 245 -2.45 19.90 10.92
#